data_4825e526c444751be2b494f70b7a2f61
#
_entry.id   4825e526c444751be2b494f70b7a2f61
#
_cell.length_a   1.000
_cell.length_b   1.000
_cell.length_c   1.000
_cell.angle_alpha   90.00
_cell.angle_beta   90.00
_cell.angle_gamma   90.00
#
_symmetry.space_group_name_H-M   'P 1'
#
loop_
_entity.id
_entity.type
_entity.pdbx_description
1 polymer ?
#
loop_
_entity_poly.entity_id
_entity_poly.type
_entity_poly.pdbx_seq_one_letter_code
_entity_poly.pdbx_strand_id
1 'polypeptide(L)'
;MRADGLKTTEKNPYKPHPQDGPATFSKYDAQGPLVVRVYSFSYTKGIPDDESGNGGGYVFDCRSTHNPGRYEPYKQLTGLDEPVIRFLEDDGEILTFLDSVYKLADAHVRRYIQRGFTSLMFCFGCTGGQHRSVYSAQHLAEHIHEKFGIEVRICHREQGITQTLPAV
;
A
#
# COMPACT_ATOMS: atom_id res chain seq x y z
N MET A 1 52.85 -4.01 4.95
CA MET A 1 51.58 -4.38 4.27
C MET A 1 50.51 -3.39 4.67
N ARG A 2 50.10 -2.52 3.76
CA ARG A 2 49.01 -1.57 3.97
C ARG A 2 47.74 -2.15 3.38
N ALA A 3 46.70 -2.32 4.22
CA ALA A 3 45.38 -2.71 3.76
C ALA A 3 44.71 -1.46 3.18
N ASP A 4 44.60 -1.42 1.86
CA ASP A 4 43.79 -0.41 1.19
C ASP A 4 42.32 -0.69 1.44
N GLY A 5 41.72 0.14 2.29
CA GLY A 5 40.29 0.13 2.52
C GLY A 5 39.55 0.58 1.26
N LEU A 6 38.91 -0.35 0.58
CA LEU A 6 37.94 -0.03 -0.47
C LEU A 6 36.77 0.72 0.20
N LYS A 7 36.74 2.02 0.04
CA LYS A 7 35.52 2.82 0.27
C LYS A 7 34.58 2.52 -0.88
N THR A 8 33.72 1.55 -0.72
CA THR A 8 32.56 1.39 -1.58
C THR A 8 31.63 2.56 -1.25
N THR A 9 31.68 3.60 -2.09
CA THR A 9 30.61 4.59 -2.11
C THR A 9 29.37 3.90 -2.63
N GLU A 10 28.52 3.39 -1.70
CA GLU A 10 27.18 2.96 -2.06
C GLU A 10 26.47 4.16 -2.71
N LYS A 11 26.34 4.11 -4.01
CA LYS A 11 25.50 5.06 -4.73
C LYS A 11 24.09 4.81 -4.27
N ASN A 12 23.51 5.79 -3.57
CA ASN A 12 22.09 5.74 -3.26
C ASN A 12 21.31 5.64 -4.59
N PRO A 13 20.68 4.50 -4.91
CA PRO A 13 20.00 4.30 -6.18
C PRO A 13 18.80 5.24 -6.38
N TYR A 14 18.43 5.98 -5.33
CA TYR A 14 17.28 6.90 -5.34
C TYR A 14 17.68 8.37 -5.37
N LYS A 15 18.97 8.69 -5.49
CA LYS A 15 19.37 10.06 -5.83
C LYS A 15 19.16 10.25 -7.34
N PRO A 16 18.44 11.29 -7.75
CA PRO A 16 18.30 11.62 -9.18
C PRO A 16 19.69 11.70 -9.78
N HIS A 17 19.89 11.03 -10.91
CA HIS A 17 21.13 11.14 -11.65
C HIS A 17 21.21 12.54 -12.24
N PRO A 18 22.38 13.20 -12.30
CA PRO A 18 22.51 14.54 -12.90
C PRO A 18 22.04 14.66 -14.35
N GLN A 19 21.77 13.53 -15.01
CA GLN A 19 21.26 13.46 -16.38
C GLN A 19 19.74 13.24 -16.44
N ASP A 20 19.11 13.01 -15.29
CA ASP A 20 17.65 12.97 -15.23
C ASP A 20 17.17 14.40 -15.42
N GLY A 21 16.30 14.62 -16.42
CA GLY A 21 15.76 15.94 -16.74
C GLY A 21 15.08 16.59 -15.52
N PRO A 22 14.58 17.82 -15.63
CA PRO A 22 14.01 18.54 -14.49
C PRO A 22 12.98 17.67 -13.80
N ALA A 23 13.20 17.41 -12.50
CA ALA A 23 12.33 16.63 -11.69
C ALA A 23 10.90 17.18 -11.85
N THR A 24 10.01 16.39 -12.43
CA THR A 24 8.58 16.69 -12.40
C THR A 24 8.20 16.67 -10.92
N PHE A 25 7.88 17.82 -10.37
CA PHE A 25 7.45 17.91 -9.00
C PHE A 25 6.20 17.04 -8.82
N SER A 26 6.39 15.92 -8.13
CA SER A 26 5.27 15.15 -7.62
C SER A 26 4.42 16.08 -6.72
N LYS A 27 3.09 15.92 -6.73
CA LYS A 27 2.23 16.63 -5.77
C LYS A 27 2.51 16.21 -4.32
N TYR A 28 3.39 15.25 -4.12
CA TYR A 28 3.91 14.81 -2.83
C TYR A 28 5.25 15.47 -2.57
N ASP A 29 5.37 16.12 -1.41
CA ASP A 29 6.59 16.82 -1.04
C ASP A 29 7.77 15.84 -0.93
N ALA A 30 8.81 16.05 -1.73
CA ALA A 30 10.03 15.25 -1.69
C ALA A 30 10.87 15.47 -0.42
N GLN A 31 10.52 16.43 0.42
CA GLN A 31 11.25 16.79 1.63
C GLN A 31 10.44 16.62 2.92
N GLY A 32 9.19 16.26 2.79
CA GLY A 32 8.29 16.05 3.93
C GLY A 32 8.53 14.72 4.64
N PRO A 33 7.69 14.39 5.64
CA PRO A 33 7.66 13.07 6.25
C PRO A 33 7.11 12.02 5.27
N LEU A 34 7.34 10.74 5.59
CA LEU A 34 6.77 9.64 4.82
C LEU A 34 5.24 9.69 4.83
N VAL A 35 4.66 9.65 3.65
CA VAL A 35 3.23 9.43 3.44
C VAL A 35 3.06 8.06 2.75
N VAL A 36 2.24 7.21 3.34
CA VAL A 36 1.89 5.90 2.76
C VAL A 36 0.55 6.02 2.06
N ARG A 37 0.48 5.54 0.82
CA ARG A 37 -0.75 5.49 0.02
C ARG A 37 -1.16 4.04 -0.17
N VAL A 38 -2.41 3.74 0.14
CA VAL A 38 -2.96 2.39 0.04
C VAL A 38 -4.19 2.41 -0.86
N TYR A 39 -4.18 1.56 -1.87
CA TYR A 39 -5.24 1.46 -2.88
C TYR A 39 -5.92 0.11 -2.83
N SER A 40 -7.23 0.08 -3.05
CA SER A 40 -7.93 -1.12 -3.49
C SER A 40 -8.38 -0.96 -4.94
N PHE A 41 -8.34 -2.03 -5.72
CA PHE A 41 -8.65 -1.98 -7.16
C PHE A 41 -9.18 -3.31 -7.70
N SER A 42 -9.81 -3.24 -8.86
CA SER A 42 -10.20 -4.41 -9.68
C SER A 42 -9.14 -4.70 -10.73
N TYR A 43 -8.68 -5.94 -10.82
CA TYR A 43 -7.76 -6.36 -11.88
C TYR A 43 -8.36 -6.19 -13.29
N THR A 44 -9.70 -6.22 -13.41
CA THR A 44 -10.36 -5.99 -14.71
C THR A 44 -10.18 -4.55 -15.20
N LYS A 45 -9.86 -3.61 -14.32
CA LYS A 45 -9.65 -2.20 -14.65
C LYS A 45 -8.19 -1.78 -14.60
N GLY A 46 -7.29 -2.70 -14.33
CA GLY A 46 -5.85 -2.45 -14.30
C GLY A 46 -5.32 -1.96 -12.95
N ILE A 47 -4.01 -2.09 -12.79
CA ILE A 47 -3.29 -1.66 -11.59
C ILE A 47 -3.29 -0.13 -11.50
N PRO A 48 -3.50 0.46 -10.32
CA PRO A 48 -3.44 1.90 -10.15
C PRO A 48 -2.08 2.51 -10.52
N ASP A 49 -2.12 3.70 -11.13
CA ASP A 49 -0.93 4.49 -11.40
C ASP A 49 -0.35 5.08 -10.11
N ASP A 50 0.97 5.23 -10.07
CA ASP A 50 1.66 5.89 -8.97
C ASP A 50 1.77 7.39 -9.22
N GLU A 51 0.99 8.18 -8.49
CA GLU A 51 0.97 9.64 -8.59
C GLU A 51 2.29 10.29 -8.14
N SER A 52 3.12 9.59 -7.35
CA SER A 52 4.42 10.12 -6.91
C SER A 52 5.46 10.16 -8.02
N GLY A 53 5.25 9.43 -9.11
CA GLY A 53 6.22 9.29 -10.19
C GLY A 53 7.34 8.28 -9.90
N ASN A 54 7.27 7.55 -8.78
CA ASN A 54 8.30 6.55 -8.40
C ASN A 54 8.11 5.19 -9.10
N GLY A 55 7.08 5.04 -9.93
CA GLY A 55 6.84 3.84 -10.72
C GLY A 55 6.01 2.76 -10.04
N GLY A 56 5.41 3.03 -8.90
CA GLY A 56 4.55 2.11 -8.16
C GLY A 56 5.15 1.64 -6.84
N GLY A 57 4.60 0.57 -6.33
CA GLY A 57 5.00 -0.05 -5.07
C GLY A 57 4.54 -1.49 -5.03
N TYR A 58 4.11 -1.97 -3.88
CA TYR A 58 3.58 -3.32 -3.75
C TYR A 58 2.22 -3.44 -4.44
N VAL A 59 2.04 -4.57 -5.12
CA VAL A 59 0.74 -5.00 -5.63
C VAL A 59 0.46 -6.38 -5.06
N PHE A 60 -0.54 -6.47 -4.18
CA PHE A 60 -0.96 -7.71 -3.55
C PHE A 60 -2.22 -8.25 -4.22
N ASP A 61 -2.15 -9.50 -4.61
CA ASP A 61 -3.25 -10.22 -5.22
C ASP A 61 -4.08 -10.95 -4.16
N CYS A 62 -5.30 -10.50 -3.93
CA CYS A 62 -6.22 -11.09 -2.96
C CYS A 62 -7.08 -12.23 -3.54
N ARG A 63 -6.90 -12.57 -4.81
CA ARG A 63 -7.82 -13.50 -5.52
C ARG A 63 -7.75 -14.93 -5.04
N SER A 64 -6.69 -15.35 -4.34
CA SER A 64 -6.59 -16.69 -3.78
C SER A 64 -7.45 -16.91 -2.53
N THR A 65 -7.93 -15.85 -1.89
CA THR A 65 -8.74 -15.93 -0.68
C THR A 65 -10.23 -16.08 -1.01
N HIS A 66 -11.00 -16.58 -0.04
CA HIS A 66 -12.43 -16.85 -0.22
C HIS A 66 -13.20 -15.60 -0.59
N ASN A 67 -14.00 -15.69 -1.65
CA ASN A 67 -14.69 -14.55 -2.23
C ASN A 67 -16.15 -14.46 -1.74
N PRO A 68 -16.48 -13.48 -0.89
CA PRO A 68 -17.88 -13.27 -0.47
C PRO A 68 -18.80 -12.87 -1.62
N GLY A 69 -18.27 -12.31 -2.70
CA GLY A 69 -19.04 -11.92 -3.89
C GLY A 69 -19.70 -13.07 -4.63
N ARG A 70 -19.36 -14.33 -4.30
CA ARG A 70 -20.05 -15.52 -4.81
C ARG A 70 -21.46 -15.71 -4.23
N TYR A 71 -21.76 -15.05 -3.12
CA TYR A 71 -22.98 -15.28 -2.33
C TYR A 71 -23.87 -14.05 -2.37
N GLU A 72 -25.16 -14.26 -2.65
CA GLU A 72 -26.15 -13.18 -2.81
C GLU A 72 -26.16 -12.12 -1.69
N PRO A 73 -26.09 -12.49 -0.40
CA PRO A 73 -26.16 -11.49 0.67
C PRO A 73 -25.10 -10.41 0.61
N TYR A 74 -23.97 -10.67 -0.06
CA TYR A 74 -22.80 -9.78 -0.08
C TYR A 74 -22.59 -9.05 -1.40
N LYS A 75 -23.35 -9.39 -2.46
CA LYS A 75 -23.09 -8.87 -3.81
C LYS A 75 -23.23 -7.35 -3.94
N GLN A 76 -24.08 -6.72 -3.15
CA GLN A 76 -24.30 -5.28 -3.15
C GLN A 76 -23.51 -4.56 -2.05
N LEU A 77 -22.77 -5.28 -1.24
CA LEU A 77 -21.98 -4.76 -0.14
C LEU A 77 -20.50 -4.68 -0.53
N THR A 78 -19.73 -3.96 0.25
CA THR A 78 -18.27 -3.83 0.08
C THR A 78 -17.50 -4.37 1.26
N GLY A 79 -16.19 -4.41 1.16
CA GLY A 79 -15.31 -4.78 2.26
C GLY A 79 -15.31 -3.81 3.46
N LEU A 80 -16.05 -2.70 3.38
CA LEU A 80 -16.29 -1.78 4.49
C LEU A 80 -17.57 -2.08 5.26
N ASP A 81 -18.43 -2.95 4.72
CA ASP A 81 -19.71 -3.29 5.34
C ASP A 81 -19.58 -4.46 6.31
N GLU A 82 -20.22 -4.34 7.46
CA GLU A 82 -20.12 -5.29 8.57
C GLU A 82 -20.40 -6.76 8.18
N PRO A 83 -21.42 -7.08 7.37
CA PRO A 83 -21.66 -8.47 6.98
C PRO A 83 -20.50 -9.09 6.20
N VAL A 84 -19.84 -8.30 5.32
CA VAL A 84 -18.66 -8.73 4.54
C VAL A 84 -17.45 -8.89 5.45
N ILE A 85 -17.24 -7.95 6.35
CA ILE A 85 -16.17 -8.01 7.34
C ILE A 85 -16.28 -9.30 8.17
N ARG A 86 -17.46 -9.60 8.68
CA ARG A 86 -17.71 -10.85 9.43
C ARG A 86 -17.45 -12.09 8.61
N PHE A 87 -17.93 -12.13 7.38
CA PHE A 87 -17.68 -13.26 6.49
C PHE A 87 -16.19 -13.54 6.33
N LEU A 88 -15.41 -12.49 6.05
CA LEU A 88 -13.97 -12.62 5.84
C LEU A 88 -13.23 -13.02 7.11
N GLU A 89 -13.61 -12.47 8.24
CA GLU A 89 -12.97 -12.75 9.53
C GLU A 89 -13.32 -14.15 10.04
N ASP A 90 -14.57 -14.59 9.89
CA ASP A 90 -15.01 -15.94 10.28
C ASP A 90 -14.37 -17.01 9.39
N ASP A 91 -14.23 -16.75 8.10
CA ASP A 91 -13.52 -17.64 7.17
C ASP A 91 -12.01 -17.73 7.48
N GLY A 92 -11.40 -16.59 7.75
CA GLY A 92 -10.02 -16.48 8.20
C GLY A 92 -8.93 -16.53 7.14
N GLU A 93 -9.19 -16.90 5.88
CA GLU A 93 -8.17 -16.95 4.83
C GLU A 93 -7.53 -15.58 4.58
N ILE A 94 -8.33 -14.50 4.54
CA ILE A 94 -7.82 -13.15 4.36
C ILE A 94 -6.95 -12.69 5.55
N LEU A 95 -7.23 -13.16 6.74
CA LEU A 95 -6.44 -12.82 7.93
C LEU A 95 -5.04 -13.42 7.85
N THR A 96 -4.92 -14.67 7.41
CA THR A 96 -3.62 -15.33 7.18
C THR A 96 -2.81 -14.61 6.11
N PHE A 97 -3.47 -14.21 5.03
CA PHE A 97 -2.85 -13.41 3.97
C PHE A 97 -2.33 -12.07 4.52
N LEU A 98 -3.15 -11.34 5.27
CA LEU A 98 -2.77 -10.05 5.84
C LEU A 98 -1.65 -10.15 6.88
N ASP A 99 -1.55 -11.23 7.64
CA ASP A 99 -0.43 -11.44 8.57
C ASP A 99 0.92 -11.38 7.84
N SER A 100 1.02 -11.99 6.67
CA SER A 100 2.22 -11.94 5.84
C SER A 100 2.46 -10.55 5.27
N VAL A 101 1.41 -9.87 4.83
CA VAL A 101 1.46 -8.49 4.31
C VAL A 101 1.93 -7.53 5.39
N TYR A 102 1.41 -7.63 6.60
CA TYR A 102 1.81 -6.76 7.71
C TYR A 102 3.30 -6.86 8.01
N LYS A 103 3.88 -8.06 7.97
CA LYS A 103 5.32 -8.26 8.20
C LYS A 103 6.16 -7.56 7.13
N LEU A 104 5.79 -7.70 5.87
CA LEU A 104 6.46 -7.02 4.75
C LEU A 104 6.33 -5.50 4.87
N ALA A 105 5.11 -5.02 5.11
CA ALA A 105 4.82 -3.60 5.20
C ALA A 105 5.54 -2.94 6.38
N ASP A 106 5.52 -3.56 7.55
CA ASP A 106 6.18 -3.03 8.75
C ASP A 106 7.69 -2.84 8.53
N ALA A 107 8.34 -3.83 7.94
CA ALA A 107 9.77 -3.75 7.65
C ALA A 107 10.09 -2.63 6.65
N HIS A 108 9.27 -2.49 5.61
CA HIS A 108 9.45 -1.49 4.57
C HIS A 108 9.19 -0.06 5.10
N VAL A 109 8.10 0.14 5.80
CA VAL A 109 7.75 1.45 6.40
C VAL A 109 8.83 1.89 7.38
N ARG A 110 9.25 1.00 8.28
CA ARG A 110 10.31 1.31 9.24
C ARG A 110 11.59 1.77 8.55
N ARG A 111 11.98 1.05 7.50
CA ARG A 111 13.21 1.37 6.76
C ARG A 111 13.08 2.68 6.00
N TYR A 112 11.94 2.99 5.43
CA TYR A 112 11.70 4.24 4.73
C TYR A 112 11.70 5.44 5.67
N ILE A 113 11.13 5.30 6.86
CA ILE A 113 11.23 6.34 7.90
C ILE A 113 12.68 6.60 8.26
N GLN A 114 13.47 5.56 8.50
CA GLN A 114 14.89 5.68 8.85
C GLN A 114 15.72 6.35 7.75
N ARG A 115 15.38 6.10 6.49
CA ARG A 115 16.09 6.66 5.32
C ARG A 115 15.58 8.03 4.89
N GLY A 116 14.52 8.53 5.46
CA GLY A 116 13.92 9.81 5.08
C GLY A 116 13.19 9.81 3.75
N PHE A 117 12.70 8.66 3.27
CA PHE A 117 11.84 8.60 2.10
C PHE A 117 10.46 9.17 2.42
N THR A 118 9.83 9.75 1.39
CA THR A 118 8.59 10.54 1.57
C THR A 118 7.34 9.89 0.97
N SER A 119 7.49 8.80 0.21
CA SER A 119 6.38 8.14 -0.47
C SER A 119 6.54 6.63 -0.54
N LEU A 120 5.49 5.91 -0.18
CA LEU A 120 5.40 4.46 -0.30
C LEU A 120 3.97 4.09 -0.69
N MET A 121 3.82 3.15 -1.64
CA MET A 121 2.53 2.76 -2.20
C MET A 121 2.29 1.27 -2.02
N PHE A 122 1.09 0.93 -1.55
CA PHE A 122 0.57 -0.44 -1.50
C PHE A 122 -0.75 -0.52 -2.26
N CYS A 123 -0.89 -1.54 -3.10
CA CYS A 123 -2.13 -1.79 -3.83
C CYS A 123 -2.65 -3.19 -3.53
N PHE A 124 -3.95 -3.32 -3.34
CA PHE A 124 -4.65 -4.59 -3.14
C PHE A 124 -5.67 -4.80 -4.25
N GLY A 125 -5.53 -5.88 -5.00
CA GLY A 125 -6.43 -6.21 -6.11
C GLY A 125 -7.21 -7.50 -5.87
N CYS A 126 -8.45 -7.50 -6.31
CA CYS A 126 -9.26 -8.70 -6.50
C CYS A 126 -10.03 -8.58 -7.81
N THR A 127 -10.84 -9.57 -8.15
CA THR A 127 -11.55 -9.56 -9.45
C THR A 127 -12.46 -8.34 -9.60
N GLY A 128 -13.32 -8.08 -8.62
CA GLY A 128 -14.26 -6.95 -8.67
C GLY A 128 -13.80 -5.68 -7.99
N GLY A 129 -12.73 -5.72 -7.22
CA GLY A 129 -12.27 -4.56 -6.43
C GLY A 129 -13.28 -4.10 -5.38
N GLN A 130 -14.12 -5.00 -4.86
CA GLN A 130 -15.28 -4.66 -4.05
C GLN A 130 -15.20 -5.18 -2.60
N HIS A 131 -14.73 -6.39 -2.38
CA HIS A 131 -14.76 -7.04 -1.06
C HIS A 131 -13.36 -7.26 -0.47
N ARG A 132 -12.61 -8.25 -0.97
CA ARG A 132 -11.31 -8.67 -0.43
C ARG A 132 -10.26 -7.58 -0.52
N SER A 133 -10.18 -6.89 -1.65
CA SER A 133 -9.24 -5.78 -1.84
C SER A 133 -9.55 -4.60 -0.95
N VAL A 134 -10.83 -4.24 -0.82
CA VAL A 134 -11.28 -3.12 0.02
C VAL A 134 -10.99 -3.40 1.49
N TYR A 135 -11.35 -4.59 1.98
CA TYR A 135 -11.04 -5.02 3.35
C TYR A 135 -9.53 -4.96 3.62
N SER A 136 -8.73 -5.54 2.74
CA SER A 136 -7.29 -5.63 2.91
C SER A 136 -6.60 -4.26 2.91
N ALA A 137 -6.96 -3.40 1.97
CA ALA A 137 -6.42 -2.05 1.88
C ALA A 137 -6.75 -1.22 3.13
N GLN A 138 -8.01 -1.28 3.58
CA GLN A 138 -8.45 -0.56 4.77
C GLN A 138 -7.68 -1.01 6.01
N HIS A 139 -7.55 -2.32 6.21
CA HIS A 139 -6.88 -2.86 7.40
C HIS A 139 -5.38 -2.63 7.39
N LEU A 140 -4.71 -2.72 6.24
CA LEU A 140 -3.29 -2.36 6.17
C LEU A 140 -3.08 -0.88 6.48
N ALA A 141 -3.90 0.00 5.93
CA ALA A 141 -3.79 1.42 6.17
C ALA A 141 -3.94 1.78 7.66
N GLU A 142 -4.97 1.23 8.30
CA GLU A 142 -5.19 1.42 9.73
C GLU A 142 -4.04 0.85 10.57
N HIS A 143 -3.55 -0.34 10.21
CA HIS A 143 -2.41 -0.97 10.88
C HIS A 143 -1.14 -0.10 10.83
N ILE A 144 -0.80 0.43 9.66
CA ILE A 144 0.37 1.30 9.49
C ILE A 144 0.21 2.60 10.27
N HIS A 145 -0.96 3.22 10.17
CA HIS A 145 -1.25 4.46 10.89
C HIS A 145 -1.17 4.28 12.40
N GLU A 146 -1.77 3.22 12.94
CA GLU A 146 -1.74 2.92 14.37
C GLU A 146 -0.32 2.63 14.87
N LYS A 147 0.45 1.84 14.10
CA LYS A 147 1.78 1.40 14.52
C LYS A 147 2.85 2.49 14.41
N PHE A 148 2.81 3.31 13.37
CA PHE A 148 3.87 4.26 13.05
C PHE A 148 3.49 5.74 13.24
N GLY A 149 2.20 6.04 13.40
CA GLY A 149 1.73 7.42 13.59
C GLY A 149 1.94 8.35 12.39
N ILE A 150 2.23 7.82 11.21
CA ILE A 150 2.46 8.58 9.99
C ILE A 150 1.14 8.80 9.22
N GLU A 151 1.15 9.77 8.31
CA GLU A 151 0.00 9.98 7.42
C GLU A 151 -0.18 8.80 6.47
N VAL A 152 -1.41 8.29 6.38
CA VAL A 152 -1.80 7.24 5.44
C VAL A 152 -3.00 7.72 4.64
N ARG A 153 -2.93 7.60 3.33
CA ARG A 153 -4.02 7.92 2.41
C ARG A 153 -4.57 6.65 1.81
N ILE A 154 -5.89 6.50 1.89
CA ILE A 154 -6.61 5.34 1.40
C ILE A 154 -7.42 5.75 0.18
N CYS A 155 -7.36 4.96 -0.89
CA CYS A 155 -8.20 5.12 -2.07
C CYS A 155 -8.82 3.78 -2.44
N HIS A 156 -10.11 3.64 -2.22
CA HIS A 156 -10.91 2.55 -2.77
C HIS A 156 -11.39 2.97 -4.15
N ARG A 157 -10.56 2.71 -5.16
CA ARG A 157 -10.72 3.30 -6.49
C ARG A 157 -12.07 2.98 -7.13
N GLU A 158 -12.53 1.73 -7.05
CA GLU A 158 -13.77 1.32 -7.72
C GLU A 158 -15.02 1.87 -7.03
N GLN A 159 -14.93 2.23 -5.75
CA GLN A 159 -16.04 2.86 -5.01
C GLN A 159 -15.98 4.40 -5.03
N GLY A 160 -14.89 4.98 -5.53
CA GLY A 160 -14.68 6.43 -5.48
C GLY A 160 -14.53 6.97 -4.06
N ILE A 161 -14.03 6.16 -3.13
CA ILE A 161 -13.84 6.54 -1.72
C ILE A 161 -12.39 6.87 -1.47
N THR A 162 -12.14 8.03 -0.87
CA THR A 162 -10.82 8.44 -0.38
C THR A 162 -10.90 8.82 1.08
N GLN A 163 -9.86 8.44 1.84
CA GLN A 163 -9.72 8.78 3.26
C GLN A 163 -8.28 9.21 3.52
N THR A 164 -8.11 10.12 4.46
CA THR A 164 -6.78 10.47 4.99
C THR A 164 -6.77 10.24 6.49
N LEU A 165 -5.83 9.41 6.93
CA LEU A 165 -5.50 9.23 8.34
C LEU A 165 -4.30 10.14 8.63
N PRO A 166 -4.50 11.27 9.32
CA PRO A 166 -3.43 12.26 9.48
C PRO A 166 -2.34 11.76 10.43
N ALA A 167 -1.12 12.27 10.26
CA ALA A 167 -0.02 12.00 11.19
C ALA A 167 -0.40 12.41 12.62
N VAL A 168 0.03 11.64 13.57
CA VAL A 168 -0.24 11.84 15.01
C VAL A 168 0.90 12.58 15.69
#